data_320498a21a51144b5a545537e2b4b837
#
_entry.id   320498a21a51144b5a545537e2b4b837
#
_cell.length_a   1.000
_cell.length_b   1.000
_cell.length_c   1.000
_cell.angle_alpha   90.00
_cell.angle_beta   90.00
_cell.angle_gamma   90.00
#
_symmetry.space_group_name_H-M   'P 1'
#
loop_
_entity.id
_entity.type
_entity.pdbx_description
1 polymer ?
#
loop_
_entity_poly.entity_id
_entity_poly.type
_entity_poly.pdbx_seq_one_letter_code
_entity_poly.pdbx_strand_id
1 'polypeptide(L)'
;MSKYNWDEKHIITFPEEKVALSTKDLHVYYGKNESIKGIDMQFEKNKITALIGPSGSGKSTYLRSLNRMNDTIDIAKVTGQILYQGIDVNRPEINVYEMRKHIGMVFQRPNPFAKSIYRNITFAHERAGVKDKQVLDEIVETSLRQAALWDQVKDDLHKSALTLSGGQ
;
A
#
# COMPACT_ATOMS: atom_id res chain seq x y z
N MET A 1 17.19 -7.21 -33.45
CA MET A 1 16.95 -8.47 -32.72
C MET A 1 16.98 -8.15 -31.23
N SER A 2 15.91 -8.41 -30.49
CA SER A 2 15.86 -8.19 -29.04
C SER A 2 16.87 -9.07 -28.32
N LYS A 3 17.71 -8.47 -27.48
CA LYS A 3 18.69 -9.20 -26.63
C LYS A 3 18.02 -9.95 -25.48
N TYR A 4 16.71 -9.83 -25.32
CA TYR A 4 15.96 -10.43 -24.21
C TYR A 4 15.19 -11.66 -24.69
N ASN A 5 15.44 -12.79 -24.08
CA ASN A 5 14.61 -13.98 -24.22
C ASN A 5 13.42 -13.83 -23.25
N TRP A 6 12.25 -13.49 -23.77
CA TRP A 6 11.04 -13.28 -23.00
C TRP A 6 10.44 -14.55 -22.41
N ASP A 7 10.94 -15.72 -22.85
CA ASP A 7 10.50 -17.03 -22.35
C ASP A 7 11.28 -17.48 -21.10
N GLU A 8 12.35 -16.81 -20.76
CA GLU A 8 13.09 -17.07 -19.52
C GLU A 8 12.48 -16.28 -18.36
N LYS A 9 12.07 -16.98 -17.31
CA LYS A 9 11.70 -16.37 -16.04
C LYS A 9 12.96 -15.79 -15.38
N HIS A 10 13.13 -14.49 -15.44
CA HIS A 10 14.17 -13.79 -14.69
C HIS A 10 13.67 -13.58 -13.24
N ILE A 11 14.06 -14.49 -12.35
CA ILE A 11 13.78 -14.35 -10.92
C ILE A 11 14.92 -13.55 -10.29
N ILE A 12 14.60 -12.34 -9.82
CA ILE A 12 15.52 -11.54 -9.03
C ILE A 12 15.29 -11.90 -7.56
N THR A 13 16.32 -12.39 -6.90
CA THR A 13 16.31 -12.68 -5.46
C THR A 13 17.28 -11.77 -4.73
N PHE A 14 16.89 -11.34 -3.54
CA PHE A 14 17.71 -10.50 -2.65
C PHE A 14 18.09 -11.29 -1.40
N PRO A 15 19.23 -10.98 -0.77
CA PRO A 15 19.54 -11.47 0.58
C PRO A 15 18.42 -11.10 1.55
N GLU A 16 18.10 -11.97 2.50
CA GLU A 16 16.94 -11.84 3.39
C GLU A 16 16.93 -10.50 4.15
N GLU A 17 18.08 -10.03 4.59
CA GLU A 17 18.26 -8.77 5.29
C GLU A 17 17.87 -7.53 4.45
N LYS A 18 17.89 -7.67 3.12
CA LYS A 18 17.49 -6.61 2.18
C LYS A 18 16.02 -6.67 1.77
N VAL A 19 15.31 -7.75 2.09
CA VAL A 19 13.91 -7.92 1.72
C VAL A 19 13.02 -7.16 2.70
N ALA A 20 12.19 -6.25 2.18
CA ALA A 20 11.16 -5.56 2.96
C ALA A 20 9.88 -6.41 3.06
N LEU A 21 9.48 -6.98 1.93
CA LEU A 21 8.27 -7.77 1.78
C LEU A 21 8.50 -8.82 0.69
N SER A 22 7.90 -9.99 0.86
CA SER A 22 7.91 -11.01 -0.19
C SER A 22 6.62 -11.80 -0.22
N THR A 23 6.35 -12.43 -1.37
CA THR A 23 5.27 -13.40 -1.53
C THR A 23 5.83 -14.75 -1.91
N LYS A 24 5.18 -15.82 -1.44
CA LYS A 24 5.49 -17.20 -1.81
C LYS A 24 4.19 -17.90 -2.19
N ASP A 25 4.16 -18.43 -3.40
CA ASP A 25 3.04 -19.17 -3.97
C ASP A 25 1.71 -18.43 -3.77
N LEU A 26 1.71 -17.12 -4.05
CA LEU A 26 0.55 -16.28 -3.81
C LEU A 26 -0.50 -16.48 -4.88
N HIS A 27 -1.68 -16.92 -4.49
CA HIS A 27 -2.86 -17.05 -5.35
C HIS A 27 -3.97 -16.13 -4.87
N VAL A 28 -4.73 -15.58 -5.80
CA VAL A 28 -5.94 -14.79 -5.50
C VAL A 28 -7.08 -15.24 -6.38
N TYR A 29 -8.19 -15.56 -5.73
CA TYR A 29 -9.43 -15.99 -6.38
C TYR A 29 -10.53 -14.96 -6.13
N TYR A 30 -11.38 -14.75 -7.13
CA TYR A 30 -12.67 -14.07 -7.01
C TYR A 30 -13.77 -15.07 -7.39
N GLY A 31 -14.43 -15.65 -6.40
CA GLY A 31 -15.30 -16.80 -6.58
C GLY A 31 -14.52 -17.97 -7.19
N LYS A 32 -14.91 -18.39 -8.41
CA LYS A 32 -14.25 -19.49 -9.13
C LYS A 32 -13.09 -19.03 -10.04
N ASN A 33 -12.92 -17.71 -10.21
CA ASN A 33 -11.89 -17.18 -11.10
C ASN A 33 -10.58 -16.95 -10.36
N GLU A 34 -9.53 -17.63 -10.78
CA GLU A 34 -8.17 -17.42 -10.28
C GLU A 34 -7.49 -16.28 -11.03
N SER A 35 -7.36 -15.15 -10.35
CA SER A 35 -6.79 -13.91 -10.92
C SER A 35 -5.29 -13.78 -10.75
N ILE A 36 -4.73 -14.40 -9.71
CA ILE A 36 -3.28 -14.50 -9.46
C ILE A 36 -2.94 -15.97 -9.27
N LYS A 37 -1.90 -16.44 -9.95
CA LYS A 37 -1.58 -17.87 -10.12
C LYS A 37 -0.15 -18.15 -9.66
N GLY A 38 0.04 -18.31 -8.34
CA GLY A 38 1.33 -18.72 -7.75
C GLY A 38 2.44 -17.71 -8.02
N ILE A 39 2.38 -16.52 -7.40
CA ILE A 39 3.42 -15.50 -7.57
C ILE A 39 4.40 -15.53 -6.42
N ASP A 40 5.68 -15.75 -6.77
CA ASP A 40 6.83 -15.54 -5.91
C ASP A 40 7.50 -14.22 -6.30
N MET A 41 7.58 -13.26 -5.36
CA MET A 41 8.20 -11.97 -5.59
C MET A 41 8.83 -11.42 -4.32
N GLN A 42 9.94 -10.70 -4.47
CA GLN A 42 10.59 -10.00 -3.36
C GLN A 42 10.67 -8.50 -3.66
N PHE A 43 10.49 -7.70 -2.62
CA PHE A 43 10.64 -6.25 -2.66
C PHE A 43 11.82 -5.83 -1.79
N GLU A 44 12.79 -5.14 -2.39
CA GLU A 44 13.97 -4.67 -1.68
C GLU A 44 13.61 -3.48 -0.77
N LYS A 45 14.21 -3.45 0.43
CA LYS A 45 14.06 -2.33 1.37
C LYS A 45 14.53 -1.01 0.75
N ASN A 46 13.78 0.05 1.00
CA ASN A 46 14.12 1.42 0.58
C ASN A 46 14.32 1.58 -0.93
N LYS A 47 13.65 0.74 -1.73
CA LYS A 47 13.67 0.80 -3.19
C LYS A 47 12.26 0.91 -3.75
N ILE A 48 12.16 1.46 -4.96
CA ILE A 48 10.91 1.52 -5.72
C ILE A 48 10.88 0.33 -6.67
N THR A 49 9.83 -0.47 -6.58
CA THR A 49 9.55 -1.57 -7.51
C THR A 49 8.32 -1.23 -8.32
N ALA A 50 8.42 -1.23 -9.65
CA ALA A 50 7.32 -0.99 -10.56
C ALA A 50 6.75 -2.31 -11.10
N LEU A 51 5.42 -2.47 -11.01
CA LEU A 51 4.69 -3.57 -11.66
C LEU A 51 4.15 -3.09 -13.01
N ILE A 52 4.66 -3.64 -14.08
CA ILE A 52 4.31 -3.25 -15.46
C ILE A 52 3.58 -4.39 -16.15
N GLY A 53 2.57 -4.07 -16.92
CA GLY A 53 1.79 -5.06 -17.68
C GLY A 53 0.47 -4.48 -18.19
N PRO A 54 -0.24 -5.18 -19.10
CA PRO A 54 -1.49 -4.74 -19.66
C PRO A 54 -2.61 -4.58 -18.62
N SER A 55 -3.68 -3.88 -19.00
CA SER A 55 -4.88 -3.82 -18.16
C SER A 55 -5.45 -5.23 -17.95
N GLY A 56 -5.92 -5.51 -16.74
CA GLY A 56 -6.46 -6.84 -16.40
C GLY A 56 -5.42 -7.90 -16.04
N SER A 57 -4.11 -7.62 -16.09
CA SER A 57 -3.06 -8.62 -15.75
C SER A 57 -2.91 -8.90 -14.25
N GLY A 58 -3.79 -8.39 -13.39
CA GLY A 58 -3.78 -8.71 -11.96
C GLY A 58 -2.93 -7.79 -11.08
N LYS A 59 -2.23 -6.76 -11.61
CA LYS A 59 -1.35 -5.87 -10.83
C LYS A 59 -2.01 -5.27 -9.60
N SER A 60 -3.20 -4.70 -9.76
CA SER A 60 -3.96 -4.10 -8.64
C SER A 60 -4.47 -5.15 -7.66
N THR A 61 -4.83 -6.34 -8.15
CA THR A 61 -5.21 -7.48 -7.32
C THR A 61 -4.03 -7.93 -6.45
N TYR A 62 -2.85 -8.05 -7.08
CA TYR A 62 -1.62 -8.39 -6.37
C TYR A 62 -1.27 -7.34 -5.30
N LEU A 63 -1.23 -6.04 -5.66
CA LEU A 63 -0.93 -4.96 -4.72
C LEU A 63 -1.91 -4.93 -3.54
N ARG A 64 -3.21 -5.14 -3.79
CA ARG A 64 -4.22 -5.24 -2.72
C ARG A 64 -4.02 -6.43 -1.80
N SER A 65 -3.39 -7.49 -2.27
CA SER A 65 -3.08 -8.64 -1.42
C SER A 65 -2.01 -8.30 -0.39
N LEU A 66 -1.01 -7.50 -0.76
CA LEU A 66 0.15 -7.20 0.10
C LEU A 66 -0.23 -6.54 1.43
N ASN A 67 -1.34 -5.79 1.47
CA ASN A 67 -1.89 -5.20 2.70
C ASN A 67 -3.28 -5.74 3.07
N ARG A 68 -3.65 -6.90 2.53
CA ARG A 68 -4.90 -7.62 2.80
C ARG A 68 -6.17 -6.82 2.46
N MET A 69 -6.09 -5.87 1.52
CA MET A 69 -7.30 -5.14 1.06
C MET A 69 -8.27 -6.04 0.28
N ASN A 70 -7.84 -7.20 -0.23
CA ASN A 70 -8.74 -8.16 -0.84
C ASN A 70 -9.70 -8.81 0.18
N ASP A 71 -9.36 -8.82 1.48
CA ASP A 71 -10.24 -9.32 2.56
C ASP A 71 -11.54 -8.53 2.69
N THR A 72 -11.63 -7.33 2.12
CA THR A 72 -12.85 -6.51 2.09
C THR A 72 -13.83 -6.91 0.98
N ILE A 73 -13.48 -7.90 0.18
CA ILE A 73 -14.28 -8.40 -0.94
C ILE A 73 -14.76 -9.81 -0.61
N ASP A 74 -16.03 -9.99 -0.34
CA ASP A 74 -16.62 -11.24 0.16
C ASP A 74 -16.28 -12.48 -0.66
N ILE A 75 -16.20 -12.33 -2.00
CA ILE A 75 -15.88 -13.43 -2.92
C ILE A 75 -14.37 -13.62 -3.12
N ALA A 76 -13.52 -12.78 -2.52
CA ALA A 76 -12.09 -12.90 -2.66
C ALA A 76 -11.52 -13.94 -1.68
N LYS A 77 -10.57 -14.73 -2.18
CA LYS A 77 -9.78 -15.66 -1.37
C LYS A 77 -8.32 -15.52 -1.74
N VAL A 78 -7.48 -15.28 -0.75
CA VAL A 78 -6.02 -15.18 -0.91
C VAL A 78 -5.39 -16.38 -0.23
N THR A 79 -4.52 -17.10 -0.94
CA THR A 79 -3.73 -18.22 -0.42
C THR A 79 -2.26 -18.04 -0.74
N GLY A 80 -1.39 -18.82 -0.12
CA GLY A 80 0.06 -18.60 -0.15
C GLY A 80 0.49 -17.68 0.98
N GLN A 81 1.74 -17.26 0.97
CA GLN A 81 2.34 -16.47 2.03
C GLN A 81 2.63 -15.04 1.58
N ILE A 82 2.45 -14.10 2.50
CA ILE A 82 2.87 -12.71 2.35
C ILE A 82 3.76 -12.41 3.56
N LEU A 83 5.06 -12.33 3.33
CA LEU A 83 6.04 -12.20 4.40
C LEU A 83 6.49 -10.73 4.52
N TYR A 84 6.15 -10.10 5.63
CA TYR A 84 6.65 -8.79 6.01
C TYR A 84 7.62 -8.94 7.19
N GLN A 85 8.89 -8.59 6.97
CA GLN A 85 9.96 -8.78 7.97
C GLN A 85 9.98 -10.21 8.55
N GLY A 86 9.80 -11.22 7.70
CA GLY A 86 9.79 -12.64 8.08
C GLY A 86 8.47 -13.15 8.69
N ILE A 87 7.51 -12.27 8.97
CA ILE A 87 6.19 -12.64 9.51
C ILE A 87 5.21 -12.84 8.36
N ASP A 88 4.55 -13.99 8.31
CA ASP A 88 3.48 -14.22 7.34
C ASP A 88 2.22 -13.46 7.76
N VAL A 89 1.99 -12.32 7.10
CA VAL A 89 0.85 -11.44 7.38
C VAL A 89 -0.47 -11.93 6.76
N ASN A 90 -0.43 -13.01 5.96
CA ASN A 90 -1.65 -13.60 5.39
C ASN A 90 -2.37 -14.56 6.36
N ARG A 91 -1.79 -14.83 7.52
CA ARG A 91 -2.37 -15.71 8.53
C ARG A 91 -3.63 -15.10 9.17
N PRO A 92 -4.62 -15.95 9.52
CA PRO A 92 -5.87 -15.48 10.16
C PRO A 92 -5.66 -14.78 11.50
N GLU A 93 -4.61 -15.16 12.26
CA GLU A 93 -4.31 -14.63 13.59
C GLU A 93 -3.77 -13.20 13.56
N ILE A 94 -3.34 -12.72 12.40
CA ILE A 94 -2.78 -11.39 12.26
C ILE A 94 -3.88 -10.33 12.38
N ASN A 95 -3.67 -9.39 13.28
CA ASN A 95 -4.52 -8.20 13.38
C ASN A 95 -4.29 -7.31 12.14
N VAL A 96 -5.24 -7.30 11.22
CA VAL A 96 -5.16 -6.58 9.95
C VAL A 96 -5.05 -5.07 10.16
N TYR A 97 -5.67 -4.51 11.19
CA TYR A 97 -5.60 -3.08 11.47
C TYR A 97 -4.21 -2.65 11.93
N GLU A 98 -3.56 -3.47 12.77
CA GLU A 98 -2.17 -3.22 13.19
C GLU A 98 -1.21 -3.38 12.00
N MET A 99 -1.36 -4.44 11.20
CA MET A 99 -0.54 -4.68 10.03
C MET A 99 -0.61 -3.51 9.02
N ARG A 100 -1.79 -2.95 8.79
CA ARG A 100 -1.99 -1.82 7.86
C ARG A 100 -1.37 -0.50 8.32
N LYS A 101 -0.97 -0.37 9.58
CA LYS A 101 -0.14 0.75 10.04
C LYS A 101 1.28 0.70 9.47
N HIS A 102 1.74 -0.49 9.10
CA HIS A 102 3.08 -0.73 8.56
C HIS A 102 3.11 -0.86 7.04
N ILE A 103 2.02 -1.33 6.42
CA ILE A 103 1.90 -1.52 4.98
C ILE A 103 0.76 -0.64 4.46
N GLY A 104 1.08 0.63 4.19
CA GLY A 104 0.13 1.60 3.67
C GLY A 104 -0.24 1.34 2.20
N MET A 105 -1.33 1.95 1.74
CA MET A 105 -1.76 1.89 0.36
C MET A 105 -2.29 3.24 -0.11
N VAL A 106 -1.84 3.69 -1.28
CA VAL A 106 -2.40 4.84 -1.98
C VAL A 106 -3.31 4.33 -3.09
N PHE A 107 -4.57 4.75 -3.07
CA PHE A 107 -5.55 4.33 -4.06
C PHE A 107 -5.47 5.20 -5.32
N GLN A 108 -5.87 4.63 -6.46
CA GLN A 108 -5.91 5.35 -7.74
C GLN A 108 -6.89 6.54 -7.71
N ARG A 109 -8.00 6.42 -6.98
CA ARG A 109 -8.93 7.53 -6.74
C ARG A 109 -8.74 8.04 -5.32
N PRO A 110 -8.50 9.35 -5.15
CA PRO A 110 -8.45 9.96 -3.83
C PRO A 110 -9.75 9.70 -3.07
N ASN A 111 -9.65 9.42 -1.79
CA ASN A 111 -10.81 9.18 -0.93
C ASN A 111 -10.64 9.93 0.41
N PRO A 112 -10.52 11.26 0.40
CA PRO A 112 -10.41 12.03 1.62
C PRO A 112 -11.75 12.00 2.37
N PHE A 113 -11.69 12.03 3.69
CA PHE A 113 -12.86 12.28 4.52
C PHE A 113 -13.39 13.70 4.26
N ALA A 114 -14.70 13.89 4.42
CA ALA A 114 -15.35 15.21 4.36
C ALA A 114 -14.95 16.07 5.59
N LYS A 115 -13.66 16.29 5.74
CA LYS A 115 -13.00 17.06 6.80
C LYS A 115 -11.97 18.00 6.18
N SER A 116 -11.36 18.86 7.01
CA SER A 116 -10.25 19.71 6.56
C SER A 116 -9.02 18.88 6.15
N ILE A 117 -8.10 19.50 5.40
CA ILE A 117 -6.80 18.90 5.06
C ILE A 117 -6.10 18.47 6.35
N TYR A 118 -5.99 19.37 7.31
CA TYR A 118 -5.42 19.11 8.63
C TYR A 118 -6.02 17.87 9.29
N ARG A 119 -7.35 17.79 9.38
CA ARG A 119 -8.03 16.66 10.02
C ARG A 119 -7.97 15.35 9.25
N ASN A 120 -7.74 15.38 7.94
CA ASN A 120 -7.48 14.15 7.19
C ASN A 120 -6.14 13.54 7.58
N ILE A 121 -5.12 14.37 7.79
CA ILE A 121 -3.76 13.92 8.17
C ILE A 121 -3.74 13.48 9.64
N THR A 122 -4.32 14.28 10.55
CA THR A 122 -4.27 14.00 11.99
C THR A 122 -5.17 12.85 12.42
N PHE A 123 -6.18 12.48 11.62
CA PHE A 123 -7.23 11.54 12.00
C PHE A 123 -6.71 10.20 12.58
N ALA A 124 -5.74 9.59 11.93
CA ALA A 124 -5.18 8.31 12.37
C ALA A 124 -4.39 8.47 13.69
N HIS A 125 -3.64 9.57 13.82
CA HIS A 125 -2.84 9.89 15.01
C HIS A 125 -3.70 10.23 16.22
N GLU A 126 -4.76 11.02 16.02
CA GLU A 126 -5.76 11.31 17.05
C GLU A 126 -6.43 10.03 17.55
N ARG A 127 -6.76 9.10 16.63
CA ARG A 127 -7.33 7.79 16.97
C ARG A 127 -6.34 6.89 17.70
N ALA A 128 -5.05 7.03 17.42
CA ALA A 128 -3.98 6.34 18.15
C ALA A 128 -3.67 6.97 19.52
N GLY A 129 -4.40 8.06 19.91
CA GLY A 129 -4.29 8.68 21.23
C GLY A 129 -3.38 9.91 21.29
N VAL A 130 -2.85 10.39 20.16
CA VAL A 130 -2.08 11.64 20.11
C VAL A 130 -3.02 12.82 20.31
N LYS A 131 -2.84 13.57 21.42
CA LYS A 131 -3.70 14.73 21.78
C LYS A 131 -2.94 16.05 21.78
N ASP A 132 -1.62 16.00 21.78
CA ASP A 132 -0.76 17.19 21.80
C ASP A 132 -0.85 17.89 20.45
N LYS A 133 -1.29 19.17 20.49
CA LYS A 133 -1.47 19.98 19.29
C LYS A 133 -0.15 20.26 18.58
N GLN A 134 0.94 20.45 19.30
CA GLN A 134 2.25 20.73 18.69
C GLN A 134 2.73 19.52 17.92
N VAL A 135 2.59 18.32 18.50
CA VAL A 135 2.92 17.05 17.82
C VAL A 135 2.07 16.86 16.55
N LEU A 136 0.77 17.16 16.62
CA LEU A 136 -0.11 17.07 15.45
C LEU A 136 0.26 18.09 14.36
N ASP A 137 0.60 19.31 14.74
CA ASP A 137 1.06 20.34 13.80
C ASP A 137 2.36 19.92 13.09
N GLU A 138 3.33 19.37 13.81
CA GLU A 138 4.58 18.82 13.25
C GLU A 138 4.33 17.65 12.30
N ILE A 139 3.41 16.74 12.65
CA ILE A 139 3.01 15.61 11.79
C ILE A 139 2.43 16.14 10.48
N VAL A 140 1.55 17.13 10.54
CA VAL A 140 0.91 17.71 9.35
C VAL A 140 1.95 18.37 8.46
N GLU A 141 2.81 19.22 9.00
CA GLU A 141 3.85 19.88 8.22
C GLU A 141 4.81 18.88 7.60
N THR A 142 5.31 17.93 8.38
CA THR A 142 6.25 16.90 7.90
C THR A 142 5.63 16.07 6.79
N SER A 143 4.39 15.61 6.96
CA SER A 143 3.70 14.79 5.95
C SER A 143 3.49 15.56 4.64
N LEU A 144 3.08 16.83 4.72
CA LEU A 144 2.87 17.66 3.54
C LEU A 144 4.18 18.04 2.84
N ARG A 145 5.27 18.24 3.59
CA ARG A 145 6.61 18.46 3.01
C ARG A 145 7.11 17.22 2.29
N GLN A 146 6.95 16.03 2.88
CA GLN A 146 7.31 14.77 2.26
C GLN A 146 6.52 14.50 0.98
N ALA A 147 5.26 14.92 0.94
CA ALA A 147 4.40 14.85 -0.25
C ALA A 147 4.64 15.97 -1.27
N ALA A 148 5.58 16.92 -1.00
CA ALA A 148 5.83 18.12 -1.80
C ALA A 148 4.58 19.02 -1.99
N LEU A 149 3.69 19.04 -1.00
CA LEU A 149 2.42 19.79 -1.02
C LEU A 149 2.39 20.98 -0.05
N TRP A 150 3.34 21.07 0.89
CA TRP A 150 3.32 22.08 1.95
C TRP A 150 3.09 23.50 1.43
N ASP A 151 3.89 23.94 0.47
CA ASP A 151 3.81 25.32 -0.04
C ASP A 151 2.53 25.61 -0.83
N GLN A 152 1.82 24.57 -1.28
CA GLN A 152 0.56 24.71 -1.99
C GLN A 152 -0.64 24.82 -1.06
N VAL A 153 -0.57 24.27 0.16
CA VAL A 153 -1.74 24.11 1.03
C VAL A 153 -1.57 24.66 2.46
N LYS A 154 -0.37 25.13 2.84
CA LYS A 154 -0.07 25.58 4.22
C LYS A 154 -1.02 26.67 4.74
N ASP A 155 -1.51 27.55 3.86
CA ASP A 155 -2.43 28.61 4.21
C ASP A 155 -3.90 28.15 4.21
N ASP A 156 -4.17 26.93 3.75
CA ASP A 156 -5.49 26.35 3.52
C ASP A 156 -5.79 25.08 4.33
N LEU A 157 -4.96 24.77 5.34
CA LEU A 157 -5.03 23.52 6.12
C LEU A 157 -6.41 23.24 6.73
N HIS A 158 -7.17 24.28 7.03
CA HIS A 158 -8.50 24.17 7.62
C HIS A 158 -9.63 24.13 6.57
N LYS A 159 -9.34 24.33 5.28
CA LYS A 159 -10.30 24.12 4.19
C LYS A 159 -10.62 22.64 3.99
N SER A 160 -11.76 22.37 3.38
CA SER A 160 -12.19 20.99 3.08
C SER A 160 -11.19 20.30 2.15
N ALA A 161 -10.75 19.09 2.50
CA ALA A 161 -9.90 18.29 1.64
C ALA A 161 -10.59 17.86 0.33
N LEU A 162 -11.92 17.95 0.25
CA LEU A 162 -12.68 17.66 -0.97
C LEU A 162 -12.47 18.72 -2.08
N THR A 163 -11.87 19.86 -1.76
CA THR A 163 -11.56 20.93 -2.73
C THR A 163 -10.21 20.74 -3.42
N LEU A 164 -9.40 19.79 -2.95
CA LEU A 164 -8.13 19.49 -3.56
C LEU A 164 -8.29 18.83 -4.93
N SER A 165 -7.33 19.09 -5.82
CA SER A 165 -7.29 18.39 -7.12
C SER A 165 -6.94 16.91 -6.95
N GLY A 166 -7.22 16.11 -7.98
CA GLY A 166 -6.92 14.68 -7.93
C GLY A 166 -5.42 14.35 -7.72
N GLY A 167 -4.53 15.24 -8.11
CA GLY A 167 -3.08 15.08 -7.88
C GLY A 167 -2.64 15.47 -6.47
N GLN A 168 -3.37 16.37 -5.83
CA GLN A 168 -3.15 16.80 -4.44
C GLN A 168 -3.74 15.81 -3.44
#